data_bebb83c975872e7ffd34e4421a9a9054
#
_entry.id   bebb83c975872e7ffd34e4421a9a9054
#
_cell.length_a   1.000
_cell.length_b   1.000
_cell.length_c   1.000
_cell.angle_alpha   90.00
_cell.angle_beta   90.00
_cell.angle_gamma   90.00
#
_symmetry.space_group_name_H-M   'P 1'
#
loop_
_entity.id
_entity.type
_entity.pdbx_description
1 polymer ?
#
loop_
_entity_poly.entity_id
_entity_poly.type
_entity_poly.pdbx_seq_one_letter_code
_entity_poly.pdbx_strand_id
1 'polypeptide(L)'
;NNPFEPEIERYYQLKFKAEIDGIPYRCMFDALRVDYKNKTIQPIDVKTSYKPTYNFYKSFIEWNYAYQCRLYARILKLNIEKDEYFKDFKILPYKDIVISKSNMIPLVWDCDFTFAEGILYLGKNNQIKLEAPWEVGKELWYYLSTGATVHMGINIESSNDLRTWINKME
;
A
#
# COMPACT_ATOMS: atom_id res chain seq x y z
N ASN A 1 -34.94 -6.13 6.49
CA ASN A 1 -33.89 -6.89 5.76
C ASN A 1 -34.45 -7.27 4.40
N ASN A 2 -33.90 -6.70 3.36
CA ASN A 2 -34.22 -7.08 1.98
C ASN A 2 -33.57 -8.46 1.71
N PRO A 3 -34.34 -9.53 1.47
CA PRO A 3 -33.77 -10.86 1.25
C PRO A 3 -32.92 -10.99 -0.03
N PHE A 4 -32.83 -9.92 -0.82
CA PHE A 4 -32.05 -9.86 -2.07
C PHE A 4 -30.77 -9.03 -1.96
N GLU A 5 -30.44 -8.45 -0.80
CA GLU A 5 -29.13 -7.79 -0.64
C GLU A 5 -28.03 -8.83 -0.53
N PRO A 6 -27.00 -8.75 -1.37
CA PRO A 6 -25.88 -9.68 -1.27
C PRO A 6 -25.19 -9.48 0.08
N GLU A 7 -24.99 -10.57 0.84
CA GLU A 7 -24.24 -10.49 2.10
C GLU A 7 -22.80 -10.02 1.89
N ILE A 8 -22.27 -10.22 0.69
CA ILE A 8 -20.90 -9.86 0.31
C ILE A 8 -20.91 -9.16 -1.05
N GLU A 9 -20.37 -7.97 -1.05
CA GLU A 9 -20.14 -7.20 -2.29
C GLU A 9 -18.65 -6.98 -2.55
N ARG A 10 -18.32 -6.75 -3.81
CA ARG A 10 -16.97 -6.41 -4.26
C ARG A 10 -17.01 -5.15 -5.06
N TYR A 11 -16.21 -4.19 -4.65
CA TYR A 11 -16.04 -2.91 -5.32
C TYR A 11 -14.64 -2.87 -5.93
N TYR A 12 -14.53 -2.37 -7.15
CA TYR A 12 -13.27 -2.35 -7.89
C TYR A 12 -12.86 -0.92 -8.21
N GLN A 13 -11.55 -0.69 -8.24
CA GLN A 13 -10.93 0.57 -8.63
C GLN A 13 -11.46 1.79 -7.84
N LEU A 14 -11.78 1.58 -6.56
CA LEU A 14 -12.27 2.64 -5.68
C LEU A 14 -11.15 3.59 -5.26
N LYS A 15 -11.44 4.88 -5.39
CA LYS A 15 -10.52 5.96 -5.05
C LYS A 15 -10.93 6.62 -3.75
N PHE A 16 -9.97 6.79 -2.86
CA PHE A 16 -10.15 7.52 -1.61
C PHE A 16 -9.13 8.63 -1.47
N LYS A 17 -9.50 9.65 -0.70
CA LYS A 17 -8.62 10.75 -0.30
C LYS A 17 -8.72 10.93 1.20
N ALA A 18 -7.62 11.28 1.83
CA ALA A 18 -7.59 11.68 3.23
C ALA A 18 -6.46 12.68 3.45
N GLU A 19 -6.59 13.48 4.49
CA GLU A 19 -5.51 14.28 5.01
C GLU A 19 -4.92 13.59 6.24
N ILE A 20 -3.61 13.45 6.27
CA ILE A 20 -2.86 12.90 7.40
C ILE A 20 -1.81 13.94 7.76
N ASP A 21 -1.91 14.48 8.98
CA ASP A 21 -0.99 15.50 9.49
C ASP A 21 -0.86 16.74 8.57
N GLY A 22 -1.98 17.19 7.99
CA GLY A 22 -2.03 18.35 7.10
C GLY A 22 -1.57 18.06 5.65
N ILE A 23 -1.24 16.82 5.33
CA ILE A 23 -0.77 16.43 4.00
C ILE A 23 -1.88 15.65 3.28
N PRO A 24 -2.26 16.06 2.05
CA PRO A 24 -3.27 15.36 1.28
C PRO A 24 -2.71 14.09 0.64
N TYR A 25 -3.37 12.97 0.91
CA TYR A 25 -3.08 11.67 0.30
C TYR A 25 -4.27 11.19 -0.53
N ARG A 26 -3.95 10.34 -1.50
CA ARG A 26 -4.94 9.60 -2.28
C ARG A 26 -4.49 8.17 -2.48
N CYS A 27 -5.46 7.26 -2.57
CA CYS A 27 -5.21 5.88 -2.94
C CYS A 27 -6.29 5.37 -3.90
N MET A 28 -6.02 4.24 -4.52
CA MET A 28 -6.98 3.49 -5.31
C MET A 28 -6.79 2.01 -5.00
N PHE A 29 -7.85 1.38 -4.54
CA PHE A 29 -7.86 -0.06 -4.29
C PHE A 29 -8.23 -0.80 -5.57
N ASP A 30 -7.54 -1.89 -5.88
CA ASP A 30 -7.94 -2.77 -6.97
C ASP A 30 -9.27 -3.43 -6.64
N ALA A 31 -9.46 -3.87 -5.40
CA ALA A 31 -10.73 -4.34 -4.91
C ALA A 31 -10.92 -4.11 -3.40
N LEU A 32 -12.16 -3.87 -3.00
CA LEU A 32 -12.63 -3.97 -1.63
C LEU A 32 -13.74 -5.03 -1.57
N ARG A 33 -13.56 -6.03 -0.71
CA ARG A 33 -14.61 -6.99 -0.40
C ARG A 33 -15.30 -6.56 0.88
N VAL A 34 -16.58 -6.22 0.77
CA VAL A 34 -17.42 -5.80 1.91
C VAL A 34 -18.33 -6.95 2.30
N ASP A 35 -18.28 -7.34 3.57
CA ASP A 35 -19.14 -8.35 4.16
C ASP A 35 -20.09 -7.62 5.12
N TYR A 36 -21.30 -7.42 4.69
CA TYR A 36 -22.30 -6.65 5.43
C TYR A 36 -22.80 -7.38 6.68
N LYS A 37 -22.86 -8.71 6.61
CA LYS A 37 -23.30 -9.53 7.74
C LYS A 37 -22.31 -9.47 8.89
N ASN A 38 -21.02 -9.59 8.57
CA ASN A 38 -19.96 -9.57 9.57
C ASN A 38 -19.40 -8.16 9.82
N LYS A 39 -19.90 -7.15 9.11
CA LYS A 39 -19.41 -5.77 9.15
C LYS A 39 -17.88 -5.68 8.97
N THR A 40 -17.37 -6.28 7.90
CA THR A 40 -15.94 -6.26 7.61
C THR A 40 -15.65 -5.77 6.20
N ILE A 41 -14.51 -5.09 6.06
CA ILE A 41 -13.99 -4.61 4.78
C ILE A 41 -12.59 -5.20 4.59
N GLN A 42 -12.40 -5.96 3.52
CA GLN A 42 -11.13 -6.56 3.14
C GLN A 42 -10.53 -5.81 1.97
N PRO A 43 -9.46 -5.03 2.17
CA PRO A 43 -8.73 -4.43 1.07
C PRO A 43 -7.88 -5.47 0.34
N ILE A 44 -7.86 -5.39 -0.98
CA ILE A 44 -7.21 -6.34 -1.88
C ILE A 44 -6.48 -5.56 -2.97
N ASP A 45 -5.26 -5.98 -3.27
CA ASP A 45 -4.47 -5.51 -4.39
C ASP A 45 -4.02 -6.69 -5.26
N VAL A 46 -3.90 -6.47 -6.56
CA VAL A 46 -3.52 -7.51 -7.52
C VAL A 46 -2.14 -7.20 -8.07
N LYS A 47 -1.20 -8.09 -7.81
CA LYS A 47 0.18 -7.97 -8.26
C LYS A 47 0.50 -9.02 -9.32
N THR A 48 1.23 -8.63 -10.35
CA THR A 48 1.82 -9.59 -11.28
C THR A 48 3.31 -9.75 -10.99
N SER A 49 3.83 -10.96 -11.07
CA SER A 49 5.24 -11.25 -10.80
C SER A 49 5.85 -12.16 -11.86
N TYR A 50 7.06 -11.83 -12.30
CA TYR A 50 7.90 -12.76 -13.08
C TYR A 50 8.53 -13.83 -12.21
N LYS A 51 8.75 -13.54 -10.92
CA LYS A 51 9.24 -14.51 -9.95
C LYS A 51 8.09 -15.48 -9.61
N PRO A 52 8.40 -16.72 -9.23
CA PRO A 52 7.39 -17.64 -8.69
C PRO A 52 6.61 -16.99 -7.55
N THR A 53 5.31 -17.24 -7.46
CA THR A 53 4.43 -16.59 -6.49
C THR A 53 4.86 -16.79 -5.03
N TYR A 54 5.47 -17.93 -4.70
CA TYR A 54 6.04 -18.21 -3.37
C TYR A 54 7.30 -17.37 -3.03
N ASN A 55 7.94 -16.75 -4.04
CA ASN A 55 9.09 -15.86 -3.88
C ASN A 55 8.69 -14.38 -3.89
N PHE A 56 7.40 -14.07 -3.88
CA PHE A 56 6.88 -12.70 -3.94
C PHE A 56 7.40 -11.83 -2.79
N TYR A 57 7.67 -12.40 -1.62
CA TYR A 57 8.24 -11.68 -0.49
C TYR A 57 9.51 -10.89 -0.85
N LYS A 58 10.32 -11.38 -1.80
CA LYS A 58 11.51 -10.66 -2.30
C LYS A 58 11.13 -9.40 -3.04
N SER A 59 10.12 -9.48 -3.91
CA SER A 59 9.60 -8.30 -4.62
C SER A 59 8.87 -7.36 -3.66
N PHE A 60 8.17 -7.92 -2.66
CA PHE A 60 7.48 -7.13 -1.65
C PHE A 60 8.45 -6.21 -0.89
N ILE A 61 9.62 -6.73 -0.51
CA ILE A 61 10.67 -5.96 0.17
C ILE A 61 11.35 -5.00 -0.81
N GLU A 62 11.76 -5.49 -1.99
CA GLU A 62 12.46 -4.72 -3.01
C GLU A 62 11.68 -3.45 -3.43
N TRP A 63 10.35 -3.56 -3.57
CA TRP A 63 9.47 -2.47 -3.98
C TRP A 63 8.77 -1.75 -2.81
N ASN A 64 9.11 -2.12 -1.57
CA ASN A 64 8.54 -1.52 -0.35
C ASN A 64 7.00 -1.52 -0.33
N TYR A 65 6.35 -2.60 -0.78
CA TYR A 65 4.89 -2.68 -0.82
C TYR A 65 4.22 -2.55 0.56
N ALA A 66 4.97 -2.72 1.64
CA ALA A 66 4.50 -2.45 2.99
C ALA A 66 3.99 -1.01 3.17
N TYR A 67 4.59 -0.03 2.48
CA TYR A 67 4.11 1.35 2.51
C TYR A 67 2.72 1.49 1.89
N GLN A 68 2.48 0.80 0.78
CA GLN A 68 1.16 0.79 0.13
C GLN A 68 0.10 0.24 1.06
N CYS A 69 0.30 -0.97 1.60
CA CYS A 69 -0.66 -1.62 2.48
C CYS A 69 -1.02 -0.75 3.70
N ARG A 70 -0.02 -0.18 4.37
CA ARG A 70 -0.21 0.63 5.58
C ARG A 70 -0.87 1.97 5.28
N LEU A 71 -0.40 2.69 4.26
CA LEU A 71 -0.96 3.99 3.89
C LEU A 71 -2.40 3.87 3.40
N TYR A 72 -2.67 2.90 2.54
CA TYR A 72 -4.00 2.70 1.99
C TYR A 72 -5.00 2.30 3.07
N ALA A 73 -4.62 1.40 3.98
CA ALA A 73 -5.46 1.04 5.12
C ALA A 73 -5.75 2.23 6.05
N ARG A 74 -4.75 3.12 6.27
CA ARG A 74 -4.94 4.35 7.05
C ARG A 74 -5.91 5.30 6.36
N ILE A 75 -5.77 5.52 5.05
CA ILE A 75 -6.70 6.35 4.27
C ILE A 75 -8.11 5.77 4.31
N LEU A 76 -8.26 4.46 4.12
CA LEU A 76 -9.56 3.79 4.20
C LEU A 76 -10.18 3.97 5.58
N LYS A 77 -9.42 3.74 6.65
CA LYS A 77 -9.88 3.92 8.04
C LYS A 77 -10.43 5.33 8.27
N LEU A 78 -9.69 6.37 7.88
CA LEU A 78 -10.11 7.77 8.03
C LEU A 78 -11.38 8.12 7.24
N ASN A 79 -11.67 7.40 6.15
CA ASN A 79 -12.90 7.59 5.39
C ASN A 79 -14.08 6.87 6.03
N ILE A 80 -13.93 5.61 6.42
CA ILE A 80 -15.04 4.87 7.02
C ILE A 80 -15.42 5.38 8.41
N GLU A 81 -14.49 5.91 9.19
CA GLU A 81 -14.77 6.55 10.50
C GLU A 81 -15.68 7.78 10.35
N LYS A 82 -15.70 8.42 9.19
CA LYS A 82 -16.56 9.58 8.85
C LYS A 82 -17.88 9.19 8.20
N ASP A 83 -18.02 7.95 7.79
CA ASP A 83 -19.20 7.45 7.09
C ASP A 83 -20.20 6.87 8.09
N GLU A 84 -21.43 7.41 8.12
CA GLU A 84 -22.45 7.02 9.07
C GLU A 84 -22.84 5.54 8.97
N TYR A 85 -22.72 4.94 7.81
CA TYR A 85 -23.07 3.54 7.57
C TYR A 85 -21.89 2.60 7.87
N PHE A 86 -20.67 2.97 7.47
CA PHE A 86 -19.51 2.09 7.55
C PHE A 86 -18.65 2.27 8.80
N LYS A 87 -18.89 3.28 9.64
CA LYS A 87 -18.08 3.57 10.83
C LYS A 87 -17.88 2.40 11.79
N ASP A 88 -18.84 1.47 11.84
CA ASP A 88 -18.78 0.28 12.68
C ASP A 88 -18.17 -0.95 11.98
N PHE A 89 -17.73 -0.80 10.76
CA PHE A 89 -17.11 -1.89 10.01
C PHE A 89 -15.64 -2.03 10.39
N LYS A 90 -15.20 -3.28 10.58
CA LYS A 90 -13.80 -3.61 10.85
C LYS A 90 -13.05 -3.77 9.52
N ILE A 91 -11.97 -3.02 9.35
CA ILE A 91 -11.03 -3.27 8.25
C ILE A 91 -10.19 -4.50 8.61
N LEU A 92 -10.12 -5.44 7.68
CA LEU A 92 -9.27 -6.62 7.80
C LEU A 92 -7.85 -6.31 7.26
N PRO A 93 -6.84 -7.12 7.63
CA PRO A 93 -5.49 -6.98 7.08
C PRO A 93 -5.49 -6.99 5.56
N TYR A 94 -4.63 -6.18 4.96
CA TYR A 94 -4.48 -6.07 3.51
C TYR A 94 -4.09 -7.41 2.88
N LYS A 95 -4.61 -7.71 1.68
CA LYS A 95 -4.25 -8.91 0.93
C LYS A 95 -3.67 -8.56 -0.43
N ASP A 96 -2.52 -9.16 -0.74
CA ASP A 96 -1.97 -9.14 -2.08
C ASP A 96 -2.32 -10.45 -2.81
N ILE A 97 -3.05 -10.38 -3.91
CA ILE A 97 -3.27 -11.50 -4.81
C ILE A 97 -2.20 -11.44 -5.88
N VAL A 98 -1.24 -12.34 -5.79
CA VAL A 98 -0.08 -12.37 -6.70
C VAL A 98 -0.29 -13.41 -7.78
N ILE A 99 -0.22 -12.97 -9.03
CA ILE A 99 -0.34 -13.85 -10.21
C ILE A 99 1.02 -13.98 -10.88
N SER A 100 1.52 -15.21 -11.01
CA SER A 100 2.74 -15.46 -11.75
C SER A 100 2.49 -15.31 -13.25
N LYS A 101 3.35 -14.56 -13.93
CA LYS A 101 3.30 -14.42 -15.40
C LYS A 101 3.72 -15.70 -16.14
N SER A 102 4.34 -16.66 -15.44
CA SER A 102 4.79 -17.90 -16.04
C SER A 102 3.71 -19.01 -16.07
N ASN A 103 2.86 -19.08 -15.06
CA ASN A 103 1.87 -20.17 -14.94
C ASN A 103 0.44 -19.70 -14.63
N MET A 104 0.24 -18.39 -14.45
CA MET A 104 -1.05 -17.75 -14.13
C MET A 104 -1.75 -18.28 -12.86
N ILE A 105 -1.03 -19.01 -12.02
CA ILE A 105 -1.57 -19.51 -10.74
C ILE A 105 -1.49 -18.40 -9.70
N PRO A 106 -2.63 -17.97 -9.10
CA PRO A 106 -2.64 -16.98 -8.06
C PRO A 106 -2.21 -17.55 -6.70
N LEU A 107 -1.55 -16.71 -5.91
CA LEU A 107 -1.28 -16.97 -4.50
C LEU A 107 -1.69 -15.73 -3.69
N VAL A 108 -2.40 -15.94 -2.59
CA VAL A 108 -2.82 -14.86 -1.69
C VAL A 108 -1.80 -14.72 -0.57
N TRP A 109 -1.35 -13.48 -0.37
CA TRP A 109 -0.47 -13.08 0.73
C TRP A 109 -1.22 -12.16 1.68
N ASP A 110 -1.15 -12.46 2.96
CA ASP A 110 -1.70 -11.63 4.02
C ASP A 110 -0.64 -10.66 4.56
N CYS A 111 -1.01 -9.40 4.66
CA CYS A 111 -0.16 -8.35 5.22
C CYS A 111 -0.60 -8.09 6.68
N ASP A 112 -0.18 -8.92 7.61
CA ASP A 112 -0.54 -8.85 9.03
C ASP A 112 -0.11 -7.55 9.72
N PHE A 113 0.92 -6.89 9.18
CA PHE A 113 1.43 -5.59 9.63
C PHE A 113 0.64 -4.37 9.09
N THR A 114 -0.47 -4.58 8.40
CA THR A 114 -1.31 -3.51 7.79
C THR A 114 -1.59 -2.34 8.73
N PHE A 115 -1.79 -2.62 10.01
CA PHE A 115 -2.15 -1.60 11.02
C PHE A 115 -0.97 -1.17 11.90
N ALA A 116 0.26 -1.53 11.54
CA ALA A 116 1.43 -1.06 12.26
C ALA A 116 1.56 0.47 12.12
N GLU A 117 1.52 1.20 13.23
CA GLU A 117 1.52 2.67 13.24
C GLU A 117 2.94 3.28 13.28
N GLY A 118 3.86 2.60 13.92
CA GLY A 118 5.24 3.07 14.08
C GLY A 118 6.20 2.46 13.05
N ILE A 119 7.44 2.30 13.47
CA ILE A 119 8.48 1.64 12.68
C ILE A 119 8.14 0.15 12.57
N LEU A 120 8.18 -0.37 11.35
CA LEU A 120 8.01 -1.79 11.06
C LEU A 120 9.39 -2.43 10.88
N TYR A 121 9.63 -3.51 11.60
CA TYR A 121 10.83 -4.32 11.46
C TYR A 121 10.48 -5.65 10.79
N LEU A 122 11.14 -5.96 9.69
CA LEU A 122 10.94 -7.17 8.91
C LEU A 122 12.25 -7.95 8.76
N GLY A 123 12.10 -9.22 8.34
CA GLY A 123 13.23 -10.11 8.10
C GLY A 123 13.78 -10.75 9.35
N LYS A 124 14.67 -11.73 9.14
CA LYS A 124 15.35 -12.42 10.23
C LYS A 124 16.22 -11.41 10.98
N ASN A 125 16.09 -11.37 12.31
CA ASN A 125 16.79 -10.42 13.19
C ASN A 125 16.44 -8.94 12.93
N ASN A 126 15.22 -8.63 12.42
CA ASN A 126 14.73 -7.27 12.24
C ASN A 126 15.66 -6.37 11.40
N GLN A 127 16.33 -6.93 10.42
CA GLN A 127 17.34 -6.21 9.63
C GLN A 127 16.75 -5.21 8.61
N ILE A 128 15.44 -5.30 8.34
CA ILE A 128 14.75 -4.37 7.45
C ILE A 128 13.91 -3.45 8.33
N LYS A 129 14.26 -2.17 8.34
CA LYS A 129 13.57 -1.13 9.08
C LYS A 129 12.79 -0.27 8.11
N LEU A 130 11.48 -0.18 8.29
CA LEU A 130 10.59 0.66 7.50
C LEU A 130 9.88 1.67 8.41
N GLU A 131 10.08 2.94 8.15
CA GLU A 131 9.37 4.02 8.83
C GLU A 131 7.86 3.96 8.53
N ALA A 132 7.06 4.71 9.27
CA ALA A 132 5.65 4.84 8.93
C ALA A 132 5.49 5.60 7.60
N PRO A 133 4.58 5.17 6.70
CA PRO A 133 4.42 5.82 5.39
C PRO A 133 4.13 7.32 5.47
N TRP A 134 3.39 7.73 6.49
CA TRP A 134 3.05 9.15 6.71
C TRP A 134 4.24 9.97 7.22
N GLU A 135 5.17 9.38 7.96
CA GLU A 135 6.41 10.07 8.35
C GLU A 135 7.31 10.30 7.13
N VAL A 136 7.49 9.27 6.29
CA VAL A 136 8.18 9.42 5.00
C VAL A 136 7.49 10.46 4.11
N GLY A 137 6.16 10.47 4.12
CA GLY A 137 5.36 11.44 3.40
C GLY A 137 5.56 12.88 3.89
N LYS A 138 5.68 13.10 5.20
CA LYS A 138 6.01 14.44 5.78
C LYS A 138 7.36 14.94 5.30
N GLU A 139 8.36 14.08 5.33
CA GLU A 139 9.70 14.42 4.87
C GLU A 139 9.69 14.78 3.39
N LEU A 140 9.06 13.94 2.56
CA LEU A 140 8.92 14.22 1.13
C LEU A 140 8.16 15.52 0.87
N TRP A 141 7.05 15.76 1.57
CA TRP A 141 6.25 16.98 1.44
C TRP A 141 7.04 18.23 1.80
N TYR A 142 7.85 18.16 2.86
CA TYR A 142 8.75 19.25 3.25
C TYR A 142 9.72 19.60 2.13
N TYR A 143 10.40 18.62 1.54
CA TYR A 143 11.33 18.86 0.43
C TYR A 143 10.62 19.40 -0.81
N LEU A 144 9.46 18.88 -1.17
CA LEU A 144 8.69 19.35 -2.32
C LEU A 144 8.19 20.79 -2.14
N SER A 145 7.77 21.16 -0.93
CA SER A 145 7.21 22.49 -0.65
C SER A 145 8.26 23.58 -0.44
N THR A 146 9.44 23.22 0.06
CA THR A 146 10.51 24.18 0.35
C THR A 146 11.55 24.28 -0.75
N GLY A 147 11.54 23.36 -1.73
CA GLY A 147 12.59 23.27 -2.75
C GLY A 147 13.96 22.85 -2.18
N ALA A 148 13.99 22.40 -0.91
CA ALA A 148 15.20 21.90 -0.29
C ALA A 148 15.68 20.65 -1.03
N THR A 149 16.96 20.63 -1.41
CA THR A 149 17.58 19.43 -1.97
C THR A 149 17.91 18.47 -0.85
N VAL A 150 17.51 17.22 -1.01
CA VAL A 150 17.91 16.14 -0.09
C VAL A 150 19.40 15.91 -0.29
N HIS A 151 20.22 16.41 0.59
CA HIS A 151 21.59 15.96 0.71
C HIS A 151 21.60 14.57 1.42
N MET A 152 21.02 13.58 0.77
CA MET A 152 21.42 12.21 1.07
C MET A 152 22.85 12.09 0.54
N GLY A 153 23.87 11.87 1.33
CA GLY A 153 25.30 11.81 0.99
C GLY A 153 25.73 11.00 -0.25
N ILE A 154 24.85 10.87 -1.18
CA ILE A 154 25.03 10.41 -2.53
C ILE A 154 25.28 11.67 -3.34
N ASN A 155 26.51 11.87 -3.81
CA ASN A 155 26.79 12.81 -4.88
C ASN A 155 25.92 12.44 -6.08
N ILE A 156 24.72 13.00 -6.12
CA ILE A 156 23.88 12.97 -7.30
C ILE A 156 24.52 14.02 -8.23
N GLU A 157 25.48 13.58 -9.03
CA GLU A 157 25.92 14.39 -10.16
C GLU A 157 24.69 14.84 -10.94
N SER A 158 24.69 16.08 -11.33
CA SER A 158 23.59 16.95 -11.75
C SER A 158 22.79 16.55 -12.98
N SER A 159 22.72 15.31 -13.35
CA SER A 159 21.82 14.82 -14.40
C SER A 159 21.15 13.52 -14.00
N ASN A 160 20.05 13.64 -13.26
CA ASN A 160 19.08 12.56 -13.08
C ASN A 160 18.23 12.35 -14.35
N ASP A 161 18.84 12.51 -15.52
CA ASP A 161 18.19 12.18 -16.77
C ASP A 161 18.17 10.65 -16.91
N LEU A 162 16.97 10.09 -16.85
CA LEU A 162 16.70 8.66 -16.99
C LEU A 162 17.36 8.10 -18.27
N ARG A 163 17.45 8.92 -19.34
CA ARG A 163 18.10 8.56 -20.60
C ARG A 163 19.61 8.35 -20.43
N THR A 164 20.25 9.17 -19.60
CA THR A 164 21.68 9.03 -19.28
C THR A 164 21.95 7.74 -18.49
N TRP A 165 21.03 7.34 -17.61
CA TRP A 165 21.13 6.09 -16.89
C TRP A 165 20.89 4.87 -17.77
N ILE A 166 19.89 4.92 -18.67
CA ILE A 166 19.61 3.84 -19.62
C ILE A 166 20.81 3.60 -20.54
N ASN A 167 21.45 4.66 -21.02
CA ASN A 167 22.62 4.56 -21.89
C ASN A 167 23.89 4.04 -21.19
N LYS A 168 23.92 4.02 -19.85
CA LYS A 168 25.02 3.42 -19.08
C LYS A 168 24.83 1.91 -18.83
N MET A 169 23.65 1.35 -19.16
CA MET A 169 23.33 -0.06 -18.98
C MET A 169 23.57 -0.91 -20.26
N GLU A 170 23.95 -0.30 -21.37
CA GLU A 170 24.46 -0.94 -22.58
C GLU A 170 26.00 -1.06 -22.52
#